data_5cc091a63b7b8513883b9ff0e8e0052a
#
_entry.id   5cc091a63b7b8513883b9ff0e8e0052a
#
_cell.length_a   1.000
_cell.length_b   1.000
_cell.length_c   1.000
_cell.angle_alpha   90.00
_cell.angle_beta   90.00
_cell.angle_gamma   90.00
#
_symmetry.space_group_name_H-M   'P 1'
#
loop_
_entity.id
_entity.type
_entity.pdbx_description
1 polymer ?
#
loop_
_entity_poly.entity_id
_entity_poly.type
_entity_poly.pdbx_seq_one_letter_code
_entity_poly.pdbx_strand_id
1 'polypeptide(L)'
;LHGFSVQIKQGWSVKVIGNSIVIKNEQENCYIQVRGVRHNGDLKQVAQRWFSERQMMDIGNARFAFRQTGQGIVIFGEGLGFPHPLSPMAAVNAGLIGIPLPDDFNEVTVILPGKAMALVVSFLFPRGTREETRRQMVEIVRTLKFLPPEEMVGWREEVIIDPEVGMEAVRMHVPEGFEFQGTVAVIGAMRQPIFVIRKGETVIRHDNISLSTNVVQSGFMSSGGTILNINGQASQQPQPIFLSEPEDSVKLLSAIWRAATGKDWQVVETMPLPKSEIERMRNERMEREAEQGLAAMGAIAKFTNLKLAYLMRSGELVQLGTINGTLLVSQSPHPIAATQGCQLGMMVRSIQFREREHEKVMGIVSGIGASEYVSPQFALSALERFIRDQKALNRMVQEMLREHREFNTRMATAWTNLLSDQTYVKDPQTNEIFRLHKNSWETGNFWREPIFGDVILGGVREGSKLEELLRMEGWRRLTESLEGFPEMWK
;
A
#
# COMPACT_ATOMS: atom_id res chain seq x y z
N LEU A 1 20.97 21.50 -12.47
CA LEU A 1 19.68 20.80 -12.37
C LEU A 1 18.75 21.45 -11.34
N HIS A 2 19.25 21.95 -10.23
CA HIS A 2 18.50 22.72 -9.23
C HIS A 2 18.58 24.23 -9.45
N GLY A 3 19.17 24.67 -10.57
CA GLY A 3 19.29 26.09 -10.91
C GLY A 3 20.35 26.86 -10.11
N PHE A 4 21.22 26.17 -9.38
CA PHE A 4 22.33 26.80 -8.63
C PHE A 4 23.55 25.88 -8.50
N SER A 5 24.70 26.46 -8.19
CA SER A 5 25.92 25.76 -7.82
C SER A 5 26.36 26.17 -6.41
N VAL A 6 27.13 25.33 -5.73
CA VAL A 6 27.68 25.58 -4.40
C VAL A 6 29.03 24.90 -4.25
N GLN A 7 29.97 25.55 -3.56
CA GLN A 7 31.28 24.98 -3.26
C GLN A 7 31.25 24.31 -1.89
N ILE A 8 31.77 23.08 -1.82
CA ILE A 8 31.79 22.27 -0.61
C ILE A 8 33.18 22.33 0.01
N LYS A 9 33.24 22.43 1.33
CA LYS A 9 34.49 22.39 2.10
C LYS A 9 34.88 20.95 2.46
N GLN A 10 36.16 20.77 2.76
CA GLN A 10 36.66 19.49 3.29
C GLN A 10 35.95 19.13 4.61
N GLY A 11 35.61 17.86 4.79
CA GLY A 11 34.85 17.35 5.95
C GLY A 11 33.33 17.53 5.83
N TRP A 12 32.85 18.01 4.70
CA TRP A 12 31.44 18.10 4.37
C TRP A 12 31.10 17.16 3.20
N SER A 13 30.01 16.45 3.31
CA SER A 13 29.47 15.58 2.26
C SER A 13 28.20 16.17 1.66
N VAL A 14 27.86 15.79 0.43
CA VAL A 14 26.65 16.24 -0.26
C VAL A 14 25.82 15.04 -0.65
N LYS A 15 24.52 15.15 -0.35
CA LYS A 15 23.52 14.18 -0.82
C LYS A 15 22.34 14.93 -1.42
N VAL A 16 21.74 14.35 -2.45
CA VAL A 16 20.46 14.80 -2.97
C VAL A 16 19.39 13.94 -2.30
N ILE A 17 18.47 14.58 -1.58
CA ILE A 17 17.37 13.91 -0.87
C ILE A 17 16.07 14.58 -1.32
N GLY A 18 15.30 13.86 -2.12
CA GLY A 18 14.08 14.39 -2.72
C GLY A 18 14.38 15.65 -3.55
N ASN A 19 13.77 16.77 -3.19
CA ASN A 19 13.95 18.07 -3.85
C ASN A 19 15.02 18.95 -3.22
N SER A 20 15.79 18.41 -2.31
CA SER A 20 16.77 19.18 -1.55
C SER A 20 18.16 18.68 -1.82
N ILE A 21 19.11 19.57 -1.86
CA ILE A 21 20.52 19.25 -1.67
C ILE A 21 20.81 19.38 -0.19
N VAL A 22 21.32 18.32 0.40
CA VAL A 22 21.71 18.26 1.80
C VAL A 22 23.22 18.18 1.90
N ILE A 23 23.83 19.16 2.52
CA ILE A 23 25.26 19.24 2.78
C ILE A 23 25.44 18.95 4.26
N LYS A 24 26.16 17.88 4.59
CA LYS A 24 26.32 17.37 5.95
C LYS A 24 27.75 17.51 6.44
N ASN A 25 27.91 17.96 7.68
CA ASN A 25 29.12 17.77 8.45
C ASN A 25 28.99 16.46 9.24
N GLU A 26 29.85 15.49 8.91
CA GLU A 26 29.76 14.15 9.51
C GLU A 26 30.16 14.13 11.01
N GLN A 27 30.97 15.07 11.46
CA GLN A 27 31.47 15.10 12.84
C GLN A 27 30.49 15.71 13.83
N GLU A 28 29.76 16.76 13.42
CA GLU A 28 28.91 17.55 14.32
C GLU A 28 27.41 17.39 14.05
N ASN A 29 27.00 16.48 13.17
CA ASN A 29 25.61 16.33 12.78
C ASN A 29 24.92 17.64 12.38
N CYS A 30 25.66 18.52 11.70
CA CYS A 30 25.14 19.76 11.17
C CYS A 30 24.77 19.57 9.69
N TYR A 31 23.69 20.23 9.29
CA TYR A 31 23.16 20.10 7.93
C TYR A 31 22.88 21.46 7.33
N ILE A 32 23.17 21.62 6.06
CA ILE A 32 22.67 22.71 5.24
C ILE A 32 21.72 22.08 4.21
N GLN A 33 20.47 22.41 4.28
CA GLN A 33 19.49 21.98 3.28
C GLN A 33 19.27 23.14 2.31
N VAL A 34 19.42 22.91 1.01
CA VAL A 34 19.14 23.87 -0.04
C VAL A 34 18.02 23.35 -0.91
N ARG A 35 16.92 24.07 -0.98
CA ARG A 35 15.72 23.69 -1.73
C ARG A 35 15.29 24.83 -2.64
N GLY A 36 15.05 24.52 -3.92
CA GLY A 36 14.40 25.45 -4.83
C GLY A 36 12.89 25.38 -4.67
N VAL A 37 12.24 26.51 -4.48
CA VAL A 37 10.77 26.63 -4.38
C VAL A 37 10.29 27.62 -5.42
N ARG A 38 9.38 27.18 -6.30
CA ARG A 38 8.72 28.12 -7.24
C ARG A 38 7.85 29.09 -6.47
N HIS A 39 7.84 30.32 -6.91
CA HIS A 39 7.00 31.38 -6.38
C HIS A 39 6.51 32.30 -7.51
N ASN A 40 5.38 32.93 -7.30
CA ASN A 40 4.76 33.90 -8.21
C ASN A 40 5.15 35.36 -7.93
N GLY A 41 6.34 35.58 -7.35
CA GLY A 41 6.86 36.89 -6.99
C GLY A 41 6.69 37.23 -5.50
N ASP A 42 5.91 36.51 -4.73
CA ASP A 42 5.67 36.75 -3.31
C ASP A 42 6.45 35.79 -2.41
N LEU A 43 7.56 36.25 -1.88
CA LEU A 43 8.38 35.50 -0.91
C LEU A 43 7.68 35.27 0.43
N LYS A 44 6.67 36.07 0.78
CA LYS A 44 5.94 35.88 2.03
C LYS A 44 5.12 34.60 1.98
N GLN A 45 4.55 34.24 0.81
CA GLN A 45 3.86 32.95 0.64
C GLN A 45 4.82 31.77 0.82
N VAL A 46 6.04 31.87 0.31
CA VAL A 46 7.07 30.84 0.51
C VAL A 46 7.42 30.70 2.00
N ALA A 47 7.56 31.82 2.69
CA ALA A 47 7.85 31.84 4.13
C ALA A 47 6.67 31.29 4.96
N GLN A 48 5.44 31.64 4.63
CA GLN A 48 4.25 31.14 5.29
C GLN A 48 4.10 29.63 5.12
N ARG A 49 4.31 29.14 3.89
CA ARG A 49 4.28 27.69 3.61
C ARG A 49 5.36 26.97 4.41
N TRP A 50 6.59 27.46 4.38
CA TRP A 50 7.68 26.91 5.16
C TRP A 50 7.33 26.86 6.66
N PHE A 51 6.78 27.95 7.19
CA PHE A 51 6.39 28.05 8.59
C PHE A 51 5.28 27.04 8.95
N SER A 52 4.26 26.91 8.11
CA SER A 52 3.20 25.90 8.30
C SER A 52 3.77 24.48 8.29
N GLU A 53 4.71 24.18 7.41
CA GLU A 53 5.40 22.89 7.37
C GLU A 53 6.18 22.64 8.68
N ARG A 54 6.79 23.67 9.27
CA ARG A 54 7.53 23.56 10.55
C ARG A 54 6.62 23.52 11.78
N GLN A 55 5.51 24.23 11.76
CA GLN A 55 4.53 24.15 12.85
C GLN A 55 3.96 22.73 13.04
N MET A 56 3.84 21.97 11.96
CA MET A 56 3.43 20.57 12.05
C MET A 56 4.47 19.68 12.74
N MET A 57 5.70 20.17 12.88
CA MET A 57 6.81 19.46 13.54
C MET A 57 6.99 19.87 15.00
N ASP A 58 6.37 20.96 15.43
CA ASP A 58 6.55 21.52 16.77
C ASP A 58 5.65 20.83 17.80
N ILE A 59 6.25 20.45 18.92
CA ILE A 59 5.58 19.88 20.10
C ILE A 59 5.42 20.95 21.21
N GLY A 60 5.25 22.19 20.85
CA GLY A 60 4.80 23.21 21.79
C GLY A 60 5.88 24.04 22.49
N ASN A 61 7.16 23.85 22.20
CA ASN A 61 8.24 24.62 22.82
C ASN A 61 9.13 25.40 21.82
N ALA A 62 8.93 25.24 20.52
CA ALA A 62 9.73 25.93 19.53
C ALA A 62 9.41 27.43 19.49
N ARG A 63 10.46 28.22 19.42
CA ARG A 63 10.35 29.68 19.27
C ARG A 63 10.79 30.07 17.88
N PHE A 64 9.96 30.87 17.20
CA PHE A 64 10.27 31.37 15.88
C PHE A 64 10.42 32.90 15.89
N ALA A 65 11.40 33.40 15.16
CA ALA A 65 11.57 34.82 14.89
C ALA A 65 11.74 35.07 13.39
N PHE A 66 11.10 36.09 12.87
CA PHE A 66 11.12 36.44 11.45
C PHE A 66 11.79 37.78 11.26
N ARG A 67 12.67 37.88 10.25
CA ARG A 67 13.26 39.12 9.84
C ARG A 67 13.26 39.26 8.32
N GLN A 68 12.58 40.27 7.81
CA GLN A 68 12.69 40.64 6.40
C GLN A 68 13.88 41.52 6.20
N THR A 69 14.70 41.22 5.19
CA THR A 69 15.86 42.03 4.77
C THR A 69 15.66 42.48 3.32
N GLY A 70 16.46 43.44 2.84
CA GLY A 70 16.43 43.82 1.43
C GLY A 70 16.82 42.69 0.44
N GLN A 71 17.41 41.62 0.95
CA GLN A 71 17.86 40.46 0.15
C GLN A 71 17.03 39.23 0.30
N GLY A 72 16.02 39.22 1.20
CA GLY A 72 15.18 38.05 1.43
C GLY A 72 14.51 38.01 2.81
N ILE A 73 14.06 36.83 3.22
CA ILE A 73 13.45 36.62 4.52
C ILE A 73 14.34 35.65 5.31
N VAL A 74 14.60 35.97 6.57
CA VAL A 74 15.34 35.13 7.51
C VAL A 74 14.39 34.69 8.61
N ILE A 75 14.38 33.39 8.88
CA ILE A 75 13.54 32.75 9.91
C ILE A 75 14.48 32.01 10.86
N PHE A 76 14.31 32.29 12.15
CA PHE A 76 15.03 31.58 13.21
C PHE A 76 14.07 30.69 13.96
N GLY A 77 14.39 29.39 14.05
CA GLY A 77 13.69 28.42 14.87
C GLY A 77 14.62 27.88 15.96
N GLU A 78 14.21 27.93 17.20
CA GLU A 78 14.95 27.42 18.34
C GLU A 78 14.15 26.38 19.07
N GLY A 79 14.82 25.28 19.49
CA GLY A 79 14.18 24.20 20.23
C GLY A 79 13.23 23.36 19.38
N LEU A 80 13.54 23.23 18.10
CA LEU A 80 12.80 22.36 17.20
C LEU A 80 13.10 20.90 17.54
N GLY A 81 12.08 20.10 17.70
CA GLY A 81 12.17 18.66 17.90
C GLY A 81 11.32 17.93 16.88
N PHE A 82 11.57 16.64 16.69
CA PHE A 82 10.63 15.81 15.95
C PHE A 82 9.38 15.60 16.80
N PRO A 83 8.19 15.93 16.27
CA PRO A 83 6.98 15.58 16.95
C PRO A 83 6.90 14.08 17.11
N HIS A 84 6.20 13.66 18.15
CA HIS A 84 5.79 12.30 18.44
C HIS A 84 5.77 11.41 17.19
N PRO A 85 6.16 10.12 17.27
CA PRO A 85 6.31 9.18 16.14
C PRO A 85 5.09 9.00 15.22
N LEU A 86 4.03 9.73 15.44
CA LEU A 86 2.79 9.70 14.64
C LEU A 86 2.78 10.60 13.41
N SER A 87 3.84 11.34 13.08
CA SER A 87 3.83 12.22 11.91
C SER A 87 4.98 11.99 10.91
N PRO A 88 5.07 10.78 10.28
CA PRO A 88 5.96 10.61 9.13
C PRO A 88 5.62 11.58 7.98
N MET A 89 4.34 11.97 7.84
CA MET A 89 3.87 12.93 6.84
C MET A 89 4.42 14.34 7.06
N ALA A 90 4.60 14.78 8.31
CA ALA A 90 5.18 16.10 8.58
C ALA A 90 6.66 16.17 8.18
N ALA A 91 7.44 15.12 8.45
CA ALA A 91 8.83 15.03 8.01
C ALA A 91 8.95 14.97 6.47
N VAL A 92 7.99 14.27 5.80
CA VAL A 92 7.89 14.23 4.34
C VAL A 92 7.67 15.62 3.78
N ASN A 93 6.66 16.32 4.29
CA ASN A 93 6.28 17.65 3.81
C ASN A 93 7.36 18.70 4.11
N ALA A 94 8.07 18.55 5.23
CA ALA A 94 9.18 19.42 5.59
C ALA A 94 10.47 19.19 4.78
N GLY A 95 10.50 18.13 3.92
CA GLY A 95 11.68 17.79 3.13
C GLY A 95 12.87 17.30 3.97
N LEU A 96 12.62 16.85 5.20
CA LEU A 96 13.65 16.39 6.16
C LEU A 96 13.80 14.86 6.19
N ILE A 97 13.12 14.15 5.29
CA ILE A 97 13.21 12.69 5.20
C ILE A 97 14.65 12.29 4.89
N GLY A 98 15.15 11.35 5.69
CA GLY A 98 16.51 10.82 5.53
C GLY A 98 17.61 11.72 6.08
N ILE A 99 17.26 12.83 6.76
CA ILE A 99 18.18 13.61 7.55
C ILE A 99 18.08 13.14 9.00
N PRO A 100 19.09 12.50 9.56
CA PRO A 100 19.09 12.06 10.97
C PRO A 100 19.32 13.27 11.89
N LEU A 101 18.30 14.07 12.09
CA LEU A 101 18.36 15.23 12.99
C LEU A 101 18.34 14.75 14.45
N PRO A 102 19.02 15.48 15.36
CA PRO A 102 18.90 15.24 16.79
C PRO A 102 17.49 15.60 17.30
N ASP A 103 17.12 15.06 18.45
CA ASP A 103 15.82 15.30 19.08
C ASP A 103 15.56 16.78 19.40
N ASP A 104 16.61 17.57 19.56
CA ASP A 104 16.57 19.01 19.80
C ASP A 104 17.63 19.72 18.93
N PHE A 105 17.17 20.58 18.05
CA PHE A 105 18.04 21.31 17.14
C PHE A 105 17.55 22.75 16.95
N ASN A 106 18.46 23.59 16.46
CA ASN A 106 18.16 24.94 16.02
C ASN A 106 18.14 24.96 14.49
N GLU A 107 17.28 25.80 13.94
CA GLU A 107 17.20 26.03 12.51
C GLU A 107 17.30 27.54 12.20
N VAL A 108 18.14 27.87 11.25
CA VAL A 108 18.15 29.20 10.63
C VAL A 108 17.84 29.02 9.16
N THR A 109 16.72 29.54 8.71
CA THR A 109 16.31 29.44 7.32
C THR A 109 16.39 30.81 6.65
N VAL A 110 17.03 30.83 5.49
CA VAL A 110 17.12 32.01 4.64
C VAL A 110 16.40 31.74 3.34
N ILE A 111 15.45 32.59 2.98
CA ILE A 111 14.72 32.53 1.72
C ILE A 111 15.25 33.62 0.81
N LEU A 112 15.97 33.20 -0.23
CA LEU A 112 16.61 34.08 -1.20
C LEU A 112 15.77 34.21 -2.46
N PRO A 113 15.48 35.40 -2.98
CA PRO A 113 14.74 35.61 -4.21
C PRO A 113 15.55 35.20 -5.43
N GLY A 114 14.95 34.46 -6.36
CA GLY A 114 15.41 34.29 -7.73
C GLY A 114 14.33 34.75 -8.69
N LYS A 115 14.58 34.75 -9.99
CA LYS A 115 13.61 35.22 -10.99
C LYS A 115 12.31 34.38 -11.07
N ALA A 116 12.42 33.07 -11.02
CA ALA A 116 11.29 32.14 -11.07
C ALA A 116 11.26 31.17 -9.87
N MET A 117 12.32 31.10 -9.12
CA MET A 117 12.47 30.22 -7.95
C MET A 117 13.09 30.98 -6.80
N ALA A 118 12.58 30.76 -5.60
CA ALA A 118 13.28 31.12 -4.37
C ALA A 118 14.17 29.95 -3.92
N LEU A 119 15.34 30.25 -3.40
CA LEU A 119 16.14 29.28 -2.67
C LEU A 119 15.79 29.35 -1.19
N VAL A 120 15.33 28.25 -0.65
CA VAL A 120 15.15 28.06 0.79
C VAL A 120 16.37 27.33 1.30
N VAL A 121 17.18 28.02 2.09
CA VAL A 121 18.41 27.49 2.66
C VAL A 121 18.22 27.36 4.16
N SER A 122 18.18 26.14 4.66
CA SER A 122 18.03 25.86 6.08
C SER A 122 19.34 25.34 6.66
N PHE A 123 19.80 25.98 7.71
CA PHE A 123 20.91 25.53 8.54
C PHE A 123 20.33 24.82 9.75
N LEU A 124 20.59 23.54 9.87
CA LEU A 124 20.08 22.67 10.92
C LEU A 124 21.25 22.19 11.77
N PHE A 125 21.26 22.50 13.06
CA PHE A 125 22.39 22.19 13.92
C PHE A 125 21.96 21.92 15.38
N PRO A 126 22.61 21.00 16.09
CA PRO A 126 22.39 20.74 17.51
C PRO A 126 22.68 21.98 18.38
N ARG A 127 22.04 22.04 19.55
CA ARG A 127 22.46 23.01 20.57
C ARG A 127 23.92 22.76 20.96
N GLY A 128 24.72 23.81 21.08
CA GLY A 128 26.13 23.69 21.40
C GLY A 128 27.09 23.45 20.23
N THR A 129 26.59 23.45 18.99
CA THR A 129 27.47 23.44 17.80
C THR A 129 28.50 24.54 17.85
N ARG A 130 29.78 24.19 17.58
CA ARG A 130 30.90 25.11 17.63
C ARG A 130 30.72 26.29 16.67
N GLU A 131 31.18 27.44 17.09
CA GLU A 131 31.11 28.68 16.29
C GLU A 131 31.80 28.50 14.94
N GLU A 132 32.94 27.82 14.92
CA GLU A 132 33.70 27.55 13.69
C GLU A 132 32.85 26.79 12.67
N THR A 133 32.11 25.73 13.11
CA THR A 133 31.25 24.99 12.23
C THR A 133 30.09 25.84 11.69
N ARG A 134 29.50 26.70 12.54
CA ARG A 134 28.49 27.67 12.10
C ARG A 134 29.02 28.65 11.07
N ARG A 135 30.26 29.14 11.23
CA ARG A 135 30.92 29.98 10.23
C ARG A 135 31.14 29.25 8.92
N GLN A 136 31.59 27.99 8.96
CA GLN A 136 31.76 27.18 7.76
C GLN A 136 30.42 26.97 7.01
N MET A 137 29.32 26.77 7.72
CA MET A 137 27.99 26.67 7.11
C MET A 137 27.64 27.95 6.34
N VAL A 138 27.86 29.13 6.95
CA VAL A 138 27.63 30.43 6.30
C VAL A 138 28.54 30.62 5.09
N GLU A 139 29.81 30.24 5.19
CA GLU A 139 30.75 30.35 4.07
C GLU A 139 30.35 29.46 2.90
N ILE A 140 29.94 28.23 3.14
CA ILE A 140 29.43 27.34 2.10
C ILE A 140 28.24 27.99 1.38
N VAL A 141 27.27 28.52 2.12
CA VAL A 141 26.09 29.17 1.53
C VAL A 141 26.43 30.45 0.78
N ARG A 142 27.45 31.21 1.20
CA ARG A 142 27.93 32.37 0.43
C ARG A 142 28.47 32.01 -0.95
N THR A 143 28.85 30.77 -1.19
CA THR A 143 29.27 30.28 -2.52
C THR A 143 28.11 29.93 -3.44
N LEU A 144 26.87 29.93 -2.93
CA LEU A 144 25.67 29.65 -3.74
C LEU A 144 25.56 30.68 -4.88
N LYS A 145 25.47 30.17 -6.10
CA LYS A 145 25.25 30.99 -7.30
C LYS A 145 24.12 30.38 -8.11
N PHE A 146 23.20 31.22 -8.56
CA PHE A 146 22.23 30.78 -9.56
C PHE A 146 22.94 30.46 -10.87
N LEU A 147 22.56 29.34 -11.48
CA LEU A 147 23.08 28.97 -12.80
C LEU A 147 22.49 29.90 -13.88
N PRO A 148 23.25 30.22 -14.91
CA PRO A 148 22.76 30.99 -16.03
C PRO A 148 21.63 30.21 -16.75
N PRO A 149 20.67 30.91 -17.42
CA PRO A 149 19.52 30.27 -18.06
C PRO A 149 19.86 29.16 -19.05
N GLU A 150 20.97 29.29 -19.76
CA GLU A 150 21.45 28.31 -20.75
C GLU A 150 21.91 26.99 -20.11
N GLU A 151 22.28 27.00 -18.83
CA GLU A 151 22.63 25.82 -18.08
C GLU A 151 21.43 25.22 -17.31
N MET A 152 20.28 25.93 -17.33
CA MET A 152 19.06 25.47 -16.70
C MET A 152 18.27 24.57 -17.64
N VAL A 153 17.76 23.45 -17.10
CA VAL A 153 16.78 22.64 -17.82
C VAL A 153 15.45 23.37 -17.76
N GLY A 154 14.85 23.66 -18.92
CA GLY A 154 13.47 24.14 -18.98
C GLY A 154 12.50 23.10 -18.42
N TRP A 155 11.50 23.55 -17.69
CA TRP A 155 10.51 22.69 -17.05
C TRP A 155 9.11 23.16 -17.41
N ARG A 156 8.21 22.21 -17.71
CA ARG A 156 6.79 22.47 -17.86
C ARG A 156 6.00 21.74 -16.77
N GLU A 157 4.90 22.32 -16.38
CA GLU A 157 3.99 21.71 -15.42
C GLU A 157 3.12 20.66 -16.13
N GLU A 158 3.01 19.48 -15.53
CA GLU A 158 2.12 18.40 -15.96
C GLU A 158 1.21 18.01 -14.79
N VAL A 159 -0.05 17.70 -15.11
CA VAL A 159 -1.06 17.37 -14.12
C VAL A 159 -1.70 16.02 -14.46
N ILE A 160 -1.74 15.12 -13.50
CA ILE A 160 -2.48 13.87 -13.60
C ILE A 160 -3.87 14.11 -13.02
N ILE A 161 -4.87 13.95 -13.86
CA ILE A 161 -6.29 14.02 -13.45
C ILE A 161 -6.81 12.61 -13.24
N ASP A 162 -7.55 12.41 -12.16
CA ASP A 162 -8.28 11.18 -11.92
C ASP A 162 -9.47 11.11 -12.90
N PRO A 163 -9.50 10.15 -13.83
CA PRO A 163 -10.51 10.11 -14.88
C PRO A 163 -11.93 9.81 -14.37
N GLU A 164 -12.09 9.20 -13.21
CA GLU A 164 -13.42 8.88 -12.67
C GLU A 164 -14.09 10.06 -11.98
N VAL A 165 -13.31 10.91 -11.32
CA VAL A 165 -13.87 12.01 -10.52
C VAL A 165 -13.51 13.40 -11.05
N GLY A 166 -12.67 13.47 -12.10
CA GLY A 166 -12.22 14.74 -12.68
C GLY A 166 -11.34 15.59 -11.77
N MET A 167 -10.75 14.98 -10.73
CA MET A 167 -9.96 15.65 -9.71
C MET A 167 -8.48 15.58 -10.03
N GLU A 168 -7.74 16.66 -9.73
CA GLU A 168 -6.28 16.64 -9.77
C GLU A 168 -5.75 15.64 -8.74
N ALA A 169 -4.97 14.66 -9.22
CA ALA A 169 -4.33 13.66 -8.37
C ALA A 169 -2.89 14.05 -8.04
N VAL A 170 -2.10 14.36 -9.05
CA VAL A 170 -0.70 14.75 -8.90
C VAL A 170 -0.37 15.88 -9.88
N ARG A 171 0.42 16.80 -9.42
CA ARG A 171 1.05 17.84 -10.22
C ARG A 171 2.56 17.71 -10.10
N MET A 172 3.27 17.82 -11.21
CA MET A 172 4.73 17.73 -11.23
C MET A 172 5.32 18.56 -12.36
N HIS A 173 6.61 18.83 -12.27
CA HIS A 173 7.35 19.46 -13.34
C HIS A 173 8.14 18.42 -14.12
N VAL A 174 7.97 18.42 -15.42
CA VAL A 174 8.66 17.55 -16.36
C VAL A 174 9.63 18.39 -17.19
N PRO A 175 10.88 17.93 -17.42
CA PRO A 175 11.82 18.69 -18.24
C PRO A 175 11.29 18.89 -19.66
N GLU A 176 11.54 20.04 -20.24
CA GLU A 176 11.21 20.30 -21.66
C GLU A 176 11.89 19.28 -22.58
N GLY A 177 11.17 18.87 -23.61
CA GLY A 177 11.62 17.86 -24.56
C GLY A 177 11.51 16.42 -24.06
N PHE A 178 10.94 16.18 -22.88
CA PHE A 178 10.49 14.85 -22.44
C PHE A 178 9.00 14.68 -22.74
N GLU A 179 8.62 13.51 -23.22
CA GLU A 179 7.22 13.09 -23.31
C GLU A 179 6.70 12.72 -21.93
N PHE A 180 5.45 13.04 -21.64
CA PHE A 180 4.78 12.71 -20.39
C PHE A 180 3.46 12.00 -20.67
N GLN A 181 3.21 10.91 -19.96
CA GLN A 181 1.92 10.23 -19.93
C GLN A 181 1.63 9.87 -18.48
N GLY A 182 0.47 10.23 -17.99
CA GLY A 182 0.06 9.95 -16.61
C GLY A 182 -1.44 9.74 -16.49
N THR A 183 -1.85 8.88 -15.60
CA THR A 183 -3.25 8.62 -15.25
C THR A 183 -3.35 8.11 -13.81
N VAL A 184 -4.57 7.91 -13.32
CA VAL A 184 -4.82 7.21 -12.06
C VAL A 184 -5.26 5.78 -12.38
N ALA A 185 -4.50 4.80 -11.92
CA ALA A 185 -4.89 3.40 -12.00
C ALA A 185 -5.70 2.98 -10.77
N VAL A 186 -6.70 2.13 -11.00
CA VAL A 186 -7.48 1.48 -9.94
C VAL A 186 -7.00 0.05 -9.82
N ILE A 187 -6.48 -0.33 -8.66
CA ILE A 187 -5.97 -1.67 -8.38
C ILE A 187 -6.57 -2.16 -7.08
N GLY A 188 -7.52 -3.09 -7.21
CA GLY A 188 -8.37 -3.43 -6.08
C GLY A 188 -9.11 -2.20 -5.55
N ALA A 189 -8.98 -1.94 -4.26
CA ALA A 189 -9.58 -0.76 -3.61
C ALA A 189 -8.69 0.51 -3.67
N MET A 190 -7.46 0.39 -4.18
CA MET A 190 -6.51 1.51 -4.19
C MET A 190 -6.54 2.27 -5.52
N ARG A 191 -6.50 3.59 -5.42
CA ARG A 191 -6.34 4.51 -6.55
C ARG A 191 -4.96 5.14 -6.46
N GLN A 192 -4.17 4.96 -7.52
CA GLN A 192 -2.78 5.39 -7.51
C GLN A 192 -2.41 6.10 -8.81
N PRO A 193 -1.79 7.27 -8.73
CA PRO A 193 -1.24 7.92 -9.90
C PRO A 193 -0.09 7.08 -10.44
N ILE A 194 -0.11 6.85 -11.74
CA ILE A 194 0.93 6.19 -12.51
C ILE A 194 1.37 7.11 -13.63
N PHE A 195 2.65 7.08 -13.98
CA PHE A 195 3.17 7.92 -15.06
C PHE A 195 4.43 7.36 -15.70
N VAL A 196 4.67 7.81 -16.91
CA VAL A 196 5.90 7.57 -17.68
C VAL A 196 6.39 8.90 -18.23
N ILE A 197 7.67 9.21 -18.01
CA ILE A 197 8.38 10.37 -18.55
C ILE A 197 9.52 9.83 -19.41
N ARG A 198 9.57 10.21 -20.69
CA ARG A 198 10.50 9.60 -21.64
C ARG A 198 11.22 10.63 -22.49
N LYS A 199 12.52 10.38 -22.74
CA LYS A 199 13.31 11.05 -23.78
C LYS A 199 14.42 10.10 -24.28
N GLY A 200 14.26 9.58 -25.51
CA GLY A 200 15.17 8.56 -26.04
C GLY A 200 15.21 7.31 -25.17
N GLU A 201 16.39 6.91 -24.70
CA GLU A 201 16.58 5.77 -23.83
C GLU A 201 16.35 6.08 -22.34
N THR A 202 16.20 7.36 -21.99
CA THR A 202 15.90 7.77 -20.62
C THR A 202 14.40 7.62 -20.38
N VAL A 203 14.02 6.77 -19.42
CA VAL A 203 12.63 6.52 -19.06
C VAL A 203 12.50 6.55 -17.52
N ILE A 204 11.62 7.39 -17.03
CA ILE A 204 11.28 7.49 -15.60
C ILE A 204 9.83 7.01 -15.48
N ARG A 205 9.59 6.05 -14.59
CA ARG A 205 8.28 5.41 -14.45
C ARG A 205 7.84 5.33 -13.01
N HIS A 206 6.53 5.42 -12.87
CA HIS A 206 5.82 5.02 -11.67
C HIS A 206 4.70 4.07 -12.10
N ASP A 207 4.91 2.79 -11.91
CA ASP A 207 4.00 1.73 -12.32
C ASP A 207 3.37 1.06 -11.12
N ASN A 208 2.20 0.47 -11.32
CA ASN A 208 1.58 -0.42 -10.37
C ASN A 208 1.43 -1.80 -11.01
N ILE A 209 1.89 -2.82 -10.31
CA ILE A 209 1.88 -4.21 -10.78
C ILE A 209 1.24 -5.08 -9.72
N SER A 210 0.26 -5.88 -10.12
CA SER A 210 -0.29 -6.92 -9.26
C SER A 210 -0.35 -8.26 -9.98
N LEU A 211 -0.19 -9.33 -9.21
CA LEU A 211 -0.24 -10.69 -9.69
C LEU A 211 -1.10 -11.50 -8.72
N SER A 212 -1.98 -12.32 -9.27
CA SER A 212 -2.74 -13.30 -8.51
C SER A 212 -2.64 -14.65 -9.19
N THR A 213 -2.04 -15.60 -8.50
CA THR A 213 -1.91 -16.99 -8.94
C THR A 213 -2.71 -17.86 -7.99
N ASN A 214 -3.50 -18.78 -8.54
CA ASN A 214 -4.19 -19.81 -7.78
C ASN A 214 -4.07 -21.13 -8.52
N VAL A 215 -3.66 -22.19 -7.83
CA VAL A 215 -3.54 -23.54 -8.36
C VAL A 215 -4.25 -24.49 -7.41
N VAL A 216 -5.12 -25.31 -7.97
CA VAL A 216 -5.82 -26.38 -7.27
C VAL A 216 -5.25 -27.71 -7.74
N GLN A 217 -4.77 -28.52 -6.79
CA GLN A 217 -4.30 -29.88 -7.03
C GLN A 217 -5.33 -30.87 -6.48
N SER A 218 -5.92 -31.65 -7.35
CA SER A 218 -6.93 -32.66 -7.01
C SER A 218 -6.49 -34.01 -7.59
N GLY A 219 -5.95 -34.89 -6.75
CA GLY A 219 -5.39 -36.16 -7.19
C GLY A 219 -4.26 -35.98 -8.21
N PHE A 220 -4.44 -36.51 -9.44
CA PHE A 220 -3.48 -36.39 -10.54
C PHE A 220 -3.71 -35.16 -11.43
N MET A 221 -4.74 -34.36 -11.15
CA MET A 221 -5.05 -33.17 -11.94
C MET A 221 -4.59 -31.91 -11.22
N SER A 222 -3.95 -31.02 -11.97
CA SER A 222 -3.64 -29.66 -11.53
C SER A 222 -4.32 -28.69 -12.48
N SER A 223 -5.12 -27.79 -11.92
CA SER A 223 -5.74 -26.69 -12.67
C SER A 223 -5.41 -25.36 -11.97
N GLY A 224 -5.14 -24.35 -12.74
CA GLY A 224 -4.85 -23.04 -12.16
C GLY A 224 -4.44 -22.03 -13.22
N GLY A 225 -4.27 -20.79 -12.81
CA GLY A 225 -3.87 -19.71 -13.67
C GLY A 225 -3.29 -18.54 -12.91
N THR A 226 -2.66 -17.65 -13.65
CA THR A 226 -2.13 -16.39 -13.14
C THR A 226 -2.78 -15.24 -13.88
N ILE A 227 -3.27 -14.27 -13.12
CA ILE A 227 -3.68 -12.96 -13.64
C ILE A 227 -2.58 -11.97 -13.27
N LEU A 228 -1.95 -11.39 -14.28
CA LEU A 228 -1.00 -10.29 -14.14
C LEU A 228 -1.69 -9.01 -14.55
N ASN A 229 -1.67 -8.01 -13.69
CA ASN A 229 -2.21 -6.68 -13.97
C ASN A 229 -1.07 -5.66 -13.90
N ILE A 230 -0.91 -4.89 -14.98
CA ILE A 230 0.04 -3.79 -15.06
C ILE A 230 -0.75 -2.52 -15.34
N ASN A 231 -0.69 -1.57 -14.40
CA ASN A 231 -1.34 -0.26 -14.53
C ASN A 231 -2.85 -0.32 -14.84
N GLY A 232 -3.55 -1.30 -14.28
CA GLY A 232 -4.99 -1.48 -14.49
C GLY A 232 -5.34 -2.39 -15.67
N GLN A 233 -4.37 -2.82 -16.47
CA GLN A 233 -4.58 -3.73 -17.59
C GLN A 233 -4.28 -5.17 -17.16
N ALA A 234 -5.31 -5.98 -17.04
CA ALA A 234 -5.19 -7.39 -16.66
C ALA A 234 -4.91 -8.27 -17.88
N SER A 235 -4.02 -9.23 -17.73
CA SER A 235 -3.72 -10.29 -18.69
C SER A 235 -3.65 -11.65 -17.99
N GLN A 236 -4.20 -12.67 -18.64
CA GLN A 236 -4.07 -14.04 -18.17
C GLN A 236 -2.77 -14.65 -18.71
N GLN A 237 -2.00 -15.25 -17.80
CA GLN A 237 -0.75 -15.93 -18.17
C GLN A 237 -1.02 -17.41 -18.44
N PRO A 238 -0.38 -18.00 -19.46
CA PRO A 238 -0.61 -19.39 -19.84
C PRO A 238 -0.10 -20.39 -18.80
N GLN A 239 0.83 -19.97 -17.94
CA GLN A 239 1.38 -20.80 -16.87
C GLN A 239 1.27 -20.12 -15.52
N PRO A 240 1.06 -20.88 -14.44
CA PRO A 240 1.09 -20.35 -13.09
C PRO A 240 2.47 -19.75 -12.75
N ILE A 241 2.47 -18.52 -12.22
CA ILE A 241 3.67 -17.84 -11.72
C ILE A 241 3.60 -17.83 -10.21
N PHE A 242 4.54 -18.50 -9.55
CA PHE A 242 4.67 -18.50 -8.11
C PHE A 242 5.86 -17.66 -7.68
N LEU A 243 5.62 -16.83 -6.67
CA LEU A 243 6.62 -16.05 -5.98
C LEU A 243 6.63 -16.52 -4.53
N SER A 244 7.78 -16.79 -3.97
CA SER A 244 7.95 -17.27 -2.60
C SER A 244 8.70 -16.29 -1.71
N GLU A 245 9.62 -15.55 -2.29
CA GLU A 245 10.49 -14.61 -1.58
C GLU A 245 10.40 -13.20 -2.18
N PRO A 246 10.74 -12.17 -1.41
CA PRO A 246 10.73 -10.78 -1.86
C PRO A 246 11.49 -10.52 -3.17
N GLU A 247 12.63 -11.15 -3.33
CA GLU A 247 13.53 -11.01 -4.49
C GLU A 247 12.90 -11.54 -5.78
N ASP A 248 11.94 -12.46 -5.69
CA ASP A 248 11.21 -12.97 -6.85
C ASP A 248 10.37 -11.88 -7.52
N SER A 249 9.96 -10.84 -6.78
CA SER A 249 9.30 -9.66 -7.34
C SER A 249 10.18 -8.90 -8.33
N VAL A 250 11.49 -8.86 -8.08
CA VAL A 250 12.48 -8.23 -8.97
C VAL A 250 12.73 -9.09 -10.21
N LYS A 251 12.76 -10.42 -10.07
CA LYS A 251 12.84 -11.35 -11.21
C LYS A 251 11.61 -11.26 -12.10
N LEU A 252 10.43 -11.19 -11.50
CA LEU A 252 9.19 -10.96 -12.23
C LEU A 252 9.24 -9.64 -13.01
N LEU A 253 9.71 -8.57 -12.38
CA LEU A 253 9.86 -7.27 -13.00
C LEU A 253 10.83 -7.31 -14.19
N SER A 254 11.97 -8.01 -14.06
CA SER A 254 12.91 -8.26 -15.18
C SER A 254 12.22 -8.95 -16.35
N ALA A 255 11.41 -9.97 -16.09
CA ALA A 255 10.66 -10.69 -17.14
C ALA A 255 9.62 -9.78 -17.80
N ILE A 256 8.89 -8.96 -17.05
CA ILE A 256 7.94 -7.97 -17.57
C ILE A 256 8.66 -6.98 -18.50
N TRP A 257 9.78 -6.42 -18.06
CA TRP A 257 10.53 -5.46 -18.89
C TRP A 257 11.16 -6.11 -20.12
N ARG A 258 11.61 -7.36 -20.00
CA ARG A 258 12.08 -8.14 -21.18
C ARG A 258 10.95 -8.28 -22.21
N ALA A 259 9.76 -8.68 -21.77
CA ALA A 259 8.60 -8.81 -22.65
C ALA A 259 8.17 -7.46 -23.28
N ALA A 260 8.21 -6.38 -22.49
CA ALA A 260 7.77 -5.06 -22.95
C ALA A 260 8.78 -4.35 -23.87
N THR A 261 10.09 -4.61 -23.71
CA THR A 261 11.14 -3.86 -24.41
C THR A 261 11.93 -4.70 -25.41
N GLY A 262 11.81 -6.03 -25.39
CA GLY A 262 12.64 -6.95 -26.16
C GLY A 262 14.11 -6.99 -25.72
N LYS A 263 14.48 -6.32 -24.61
CA LYS A 263 15.83 -6.23 -24.09
C LYS A 263 16.04 -7.25 -22.97
N ASP A 264 17.24 -7.86 -22.91
CA ASP A 264 17.57 -8.82 -21.85
C ASP A 264 18.02 -8.11 -20.57
N TRP A 265 17.07 -7.86 -19.70
CA TRP A 265 17.32 -7.23 -18.40
C TRP A 265 17.80 -8.26 -17.39
N GLN A 266 19.00 -8.08 -16.91
CA GLN A 266 19.62 -8.92 -15.88
C GLN A 266 19.60 -8.20 -14.54
N VAL A 267 19.13 -8.87 -13.51
CA VAL A 267 19.16 -8.36 -12.12
C VAL A 267 20.61 -8.45 -11.64
N VAL A 268 21.20 -7.29 -11.34
CA VAL A 268 22.57 -7.18 -10.83
C VAL A 268 22.59 -7.19 -9.32
N GLU A 269 21.65 -6.46 -8.72
CA GLU A 269 21.59 -6.30 -7.27
C GLU A 269 20.15 -6.09 -6.82
N THR A 270 19.83 -6.64 -5.66
CA THR A 270 18.59 -6.40 -4.94
C THR A 270 18.92 -6.18 -3.48
N MET A 271 18.40 -5.11 -2.91
CA MET A 271 18.74 -4.67 -1.55
C MET A 271 17.47 -4.30 -0.80
N PRO A 272 17.23 -4.84 0.40
CA PRO A 272 16.15 -4.38 1.25
C PRO A 272 16.40 -2.92 1.69
N LEU A 273 15.38 -2.10 1.57
CA LEU A 273 15.43 -0.73 2.06
C LEU A 273 15.11 -0.68 3.56
N PRO A 274 15.75 0.20 4.32
CA PRO A 274 15.50 0.35 5.74
C PRO A 274 14.04 0.77 5.97
N LYS A 275 13.41 0.13 6.96
CA LYS A 275 12.08 0.49 7.46
C LYS A 275 12.27 1.28 8.76
N SER A 276 11.50 2.33 8.95
CA SER A 276 11.43 3.00 10.24
C SER A 276 10.83 2.05 11.29
N GLU A 277 11.05 2.33 12.57
CA GLU A 277 10.49 1.51 13.64
C GLU A 277 8.96 1.43 13.59
N ILE A 278 8.32 2.56 13.29
CA ILE A 278 6.86 2.64 13.12
C ILE A 278 6.39 1.79 11.94
N GLU A 279 7.08 1.87 10.79
CA GLU A 279 6.77 1.03 9.64
C GLU A 279 6.93 -0.45 9.97
N ARG A 280 7.98 -0.82 10.73
CA ARG A 280 8.22 -2.19 11.14
C ARG A 280 7.09 -2.69 12.04
N MET A 281 6.73 -1.96 13.10
CA MET A 281 5.64 -2.33 14.01
C MET A 281 4.29 -2.45 13.28
N ARG A 282 3.98 -1.51 12.39
CA ARG A 282 2.76 -1.56 11.58
C ARG A 282 2.74 -2.77 10.66
N ASN A 283 3.87 -3.05 10.00
CA ASN A 283 3.98 -4.17 9.08
C ASN A 283 3.85 -5.52 9.82
N GLU A 284 4.52 -5.69 10.95
CA GLU A 284 4.40 -6.88 11.80
C GLU A 284 2.97 -7.12 12.32
N ARG A 285 2.25 -6.03 12.57
CA ARG A 285 0.83 -6.13 12.94
C ARG A 285 -0.02 -6.60 11.76
N MET A 286 0.16 -5.98 10.58
CA MET A 286 -0.56 -6.35 9.36
C MET A 286 -0.26 -7.79 8.94
N GLU A 287 0.99 -8.22 9.03
CA GLU A 287 1.43 -9.59 8.75
C GLU A 287 0.70 -10.57 9.68
N ARG A 288 0.71 -10.35 10.98
CA ARG A 288 0.00 -11.20 11.95
C ARG A 288 -1.52 -11.24 11.73
N GLU A 289 -2.14 -10.08 11.48
CA GLU A 289 -3.59 -10.01 11.22
C GLU A 289 -3.99 -10.78 9.95
N ALA A 290 -3.20 -10.67 8.88
CA ALA A 290 -3.42 -11.37 7.62
C ALA A 290 -3.23 -12.90 7.78
N GLU A 291 -2.16 -13.32 8.43
CA GLU A 291 -1.88 -14.74 8.68
C GLU A 291 -2.93 -15.39 9.58
N GLN A 292 -3.35 -14.71 10.65
CA GLN A 292 -4.41 -15.19 11.53
C GLN A 292 -5.77 -15.29 10.81
N GLY A 293 -6.10 -14.31 9.96
CA GLY A 293 -7.31 -14.33 9.15
C GLY A 293 -7.37 -15.54 8.22
N LEU A 294 -6.25 -15.88 7.56
CA LEU A 294 -6.16 -17.03 6.67
C LEU A 294 -6.10 -18.36 7.44
N ALA A 295 -5.43 -18.40 8.59
CA ALA A 295 -5.43 -19.56 9.46
C ALA A 295 -6.84 -19.92 9.96
N ALA A 296 -7.67 -18.92 10.24
CA ALA A 296 -9.08 -19.13 10.59
C ALA A 296 -9.91 -19.80 9.46
N MET A 297 -9.45 -19.68 8.21
CA MET A 297 -10.03 -20.35 7.04
C MET A 297 -9.36 -21.70 6.72
N GLY A 298 -8.47 -22.18 7.60
CA GLY A 298 -7.75 -23.44 7.40
C GLY A 298 -6.60 -23.37 6.40
N ALA A 299 -6.12 -22.15 6.08
CA ALA A 299 -5.00 -21.94 5.19
C ALA A 299 -3.74 -21.58 5.99
N ILE A 300 -2.59 -22.10 5.57
CA ILE A 300 -1.28 -21.63 6.02
C ILE A 300 -0.87 -20.50 5.07
N ALA A 301 -0.50 -19.35 5.61
CA ALA A 301 -0.11 -18.21 4.82
C ALA A 301 1.12 -17.50 5.38
N LYS A 302 1.91 -16.92 4.48
CA LYS A 302 3.02 -16.02 4.80
C LYS A 302 2.74 -14.68 4.12
N PHE A 303 2.60 -13.63 4.89
CA PHE A 303 2.44 -12.27 4.39
C PHE A 303 3.75 -11.51 4.57
N THR A 304 4.21 -10.84 3.53
CA THR A 304 5.49 -10.12 3.55
C THR A 304 5.32 -8.73 2.96
N ASN A 305 5.72 -7.70 3.71
CA ASN A 305 5.79 -6.33 3.19
C ASN A 305 7.10 -6.11 2.43
N LEU A 306 6.96 -5.77 1.16
CA LEU A 306 8.08 -5.50 0.26
C LEU A 306 8.54 -4.04 0.39
N LYS A 307 9.83 -3.84 0.56
CA LYS A 307 10.48 -2.53 0.47
C LYS A 307 11.91 -2.77 -0.02
N LEU A 308 12.09 -2.78 -1.33
CA LEU A 308 13.33 -3.17 -2.01
C LEU A 308 13.84 -2.07 -2.92
N ALA A 309 15.14 -1.94 -3.04
CA ALA A 309 15.80 -1.28 -4.16
C ALA A 309 16.41 -2.34 -5.08
N TYR A 310 16.48 -2.04 -6.35
CA TYR A 310 17.09 -2.95 -7.33
C TYR A 310 17.91 -2.21 -8.38
N LEU A 311 18.88 -2.93 -8.92
CA LEU A 311 19.68 -2.56 -10.07
C LEU A 311 19.55 -3.64 -11.13
N MET A 312 19.18 -3.26 -12.35
CA MET A 312 19.18 -4.13 -13.52
C MET A 312 20.05 -3.53 -14.63
N ARG A 313 20.58 -4.39 -15.50
CA ARG A 313 21.37 -3.98 -16.66
C ARG A 313 20.94 -4.71 -17.92
N SER A 314 21.03 -4.01 -19.06
CA SER A 314 20.88 -4.57 -20.40
C SER A 314 21.84 -3.84 -21.35
N GLY A 315 23.03 -4.41 -21.59
CA GLY A 315 24.11 -3.72 -22.29
C GLY A 315 24.56 -2.46 -21.54
N GLU A 316 24.55 -1.31 -22.25
CA GLU A 316 24.89 0.01 -21.66
C GLU A 316 23.73 0.64 -20.86
N LEU A 317 22.56 0.02 -20.87
CA LEU A 317 21.40 0.54 -20.16
C LEU A 317 21.43 0.04 -18.71
N VAL A 318 21.15 0.98 -17.83
CA VAL A 318 20.98 0.75 -16.40
C VAL A 318 19.55 1.10 -16.04
N GLN A 319 18.94 0.26 -15.21
CA GLN A 319 17.64 0.54 -14.59
C GLN A 319 17.81 0.44 -13.08
N LEU A 320 17.58 1.55 -12.41
CA LEU A 320 17.48 1.65 -10.95
C LEU A 320 16.02 1.76 -10.58
N GLY A 321 15.64 1.16 -9.46
CA GLY A 321 14.28 1.35 -8.99
C GLY A 321 14.05 0.91 -7.56
N THR A 322 12.85 1.17 -7.11
CA THR A 322 12.34 0.75 -5.81
C THR A 322 11.00 0.06 -5.97
N ILE A 323 10.79 -0.95 -5.15
CA ILE A 323 9.54 -1.70 -5.03
C ILE A 323 9.01 -1.46 -3.61
N ASN A 324 7.75 -1.04 -3.52
CA ASN A 324 6.97 -1.00 -2.30
C ASN A 324 5.70 -1.79 -2.51
N GLY A 325 5.39 -2.74 -1.62
CA GLY A 325 4.19 -3.56 -1.82
C GLY A 325 4.04 -4.67 -0.82
N THR A 326 3.27 -5.67 -1.20
CA THR A 326 2.97 -6.83 -0.37
C THR A 326 3.01 -8.11 -1.20
N LEU A 327 3.53 -9.16 -0.61
CA LEU A 327 3.52 -10.53 -1.14
C LEU A 327 2.80 -11.42 -0.14
N LEU A 328 1.75 -12.09 -0.58
CA LEU A 328 1.02 -13.09 0.18
C LEU A 328 1.19 -14.45 -0.52
N VAL A 329 1.73 -15.41 0.19
CA VAL A 329 1.80 -16.81 -0.24
C VAL A 329 0.88 -17.61 0.66
N SER A 330 -0.04 -18.39 0.09
CA SER A 330 -0.99 -19.19 0.84
C SER A 330 -1.05 -20.63 0.36
N GLN A 331 -1.26 -21.54 1.29
CA GLN A 331 -1.45 -22.95 1.02
C GLN A 331 -2.56 -23.49 1.91
N SER A 332 -3.53 -24.15 1.32
CA SER A 332 -4.58 -24.86 2.07
C SER A 332 -4.42 -26.37 1.82
N PRO A 333 -3.97 -27.11 2.83
CA PRO A 333 -3.85 -28.56 2.74
C PRO A 333 -5.23 -29.20 2.94
N HIS A 334 -5.98 -29.37 1.86
CA HIS A 334 -7.24 -30.11 1.91
C HIS A 334 -7.01 -31.55 1.43
N PRO A 335 -7.53 -32.58 2.11
CA PRO A 335 -7.27 -33.99 1.74
C PRO A 335 -7.76 -34.37 0.34
N ILE A 336 -8.73 -33.66 -0.22
CA ILE A 336 -9.29 -33.95 -1.55
C ILE A 336 -8.70 -33.00 -2.60
N ALA A 337 -8.44 -31.76 -2.25
CA ALA A 337 -7.90 -30.75 -3.16
C ALA A 337 -7.03 -29.74 -2.41
N ALA A 338 -5.71 -29.86 -2.53
CA ALA A 338 -4.80 -28.85 -2.02
C ALA A 338 -4.83 -27.60 -2.91
N THR A 339 -4.88 -26.44 -2.29
CA THR A 339 -4.79 -25.16 -3.03
C THR A 339 -3.51 -24.43 -2.66
N GLN A 340 -2.84 -23.88 -3.66
CA GLN A 340 -1.69 -23.01 -3.49
C GLN A 340 -1.96 -21.68 -4.18
N GLY A 341 -1.75 -20.59 -3.48
CA GLY A 341 -1.97 -19.24 -3.97
C GLY A 341 -0.78 -18.32 -3.76
N CYS A 342 -0.62 -17.37 -4.66
CA CYS A 342 0.32 -16.28 -4.53
C CYS A 342 -0.34 -14.98 -4.97
N GLN A 343 -0.29 -13.95 -4.14
CA GLN A 343 -0.77 -12.62 -4.47
C GLN A 343 0.34 -11.60 -4.24
N LEU A 344 0.63 -10.82 -5.26
CA LEU A 344 1.58 -9.72 -5.23
C LEU A 344 0.85 -8.43 -5.58
N GLY A 345 1.08 -7.39 -4.80
CA GLY A 345 0.73 -6.02 -5.15
C GLY A 345 1.93 -5.14 -4.92
N MET A 346 2.43 -4.45 -5.95
CA MET A 346 3.61 -3.61 -5.82
C MET A 346 3.52 -2.32 -6.63
N MET A 347 3.98 -1.24 -6.02
CA MET A 347 4.33 0.00 -6.70
C MET A 347 5.80 -0.04 -7.07
N VAL A 348 6.09 0.29 -8.31
CA VAL A 348 7.43 0.31 -8.86
C VAL A 348 7.76 1.73 -9.31
N ARG A 349 8.78 2.33 -8.71
CA ARG A 349 9.42 3.53 -9.24
C ARG A 349 10.71 3.11 -9.90
N SER A 350 10.89 3.41 -11.17
CA SER A 350 12.08 3.02 -11.91
C SER A 350 12.60 4.14 -12.81
N ILE A 351 13.90 4.10 -13.02
CA ILE A 351 14.62 5.03 -13.87
C ILE A 351 15.54 4.21 -14.76
N GLN A 352 15.33 4.31 -16.06
CA GLN A 352 16.18 3.69 -17.07
C GLN A 352 16.99 4.78 -17.76
N PHE A 353 18.28 4.54 -17.97
CA PHE A 353 19.17 5.47 -18.65
C PHE A 353 20.46 4.76 -19.14
N ARG A 354 21.24 5.43 -19.99
CA ARG A 354 22.60 4.97 -20.33
C ARG A 354 23.55 5.31 -19.19
N GLU A 355 24.42 4.39 -18.82
CA GLU A 355 25.33 4.54 -17.66
C GLU A 355 26.11 5.88 -17.68
N ARG A 356 26.58 6.33 -18.84
CA ARG A 356 27.28 7.60 -19.03
C ARG A 356 26.43 8.85 -18.72
N GLU A 357 25.09 8.71 -18.64
CA GLU A 357 24.16 9.81 -18.39
C GLU A 357 23.71 9.87 -16.91
N HIS A 358 24.29 9.05 -16.05
CA HIS A 358 23.88 8.88 -14.66
C HIS A 358 23.67 10.20 -13.92
N GLU A 359 24.69 11.05 -13.85
CA GLU A 359 24.60 12.32 -13.08
C GLU A 359 23.50 13.23 -13.60
N LYS A 360 23.41 13.38 -14.93
CA LYS A 360 22.37 14.19 -15.57
C LYS A 360 20.98 13.68 -15.26
N VAL A 361 20.77 12.35 -15.37
CA VAL A 361 19.46 11.72 -15.17
C VAL A 361 19.07 11.78 -13.70
N MET A 362 20.01 11.53 -12.78
CA MET A 362 19.74 11.62 -11.34
C MET A 362 19.32 13.04 -10.93
N GLY A 363 19.89 14.06 -11.55
CA GLY A 363 19.45 15.40 -11.33
C GLY A 363 18.06 15.72 -11.89
N ILE A 364 17.70 15.16 -13.05
CA ILE A 364 16.34 15.26 -13.59
C ILE A 364 15.34 14.61 -12.65
N VAL A 365 15.63 13.38 -12.20
CA VAL A 365 14.77 12.64 -11.26
C VAL A 365 14.58 13.40 -9.96
N SER A 366 15.67 13.96 -9.41
CA SER A 366 15.58 14.84 -8.26
C SER A 366 14.66 16.04 -8.50
N GLY A 367 14.74 16.68 -9.66
CA GLY A 367 13.89 17.81 -10.02
C GLY A 367 12.42 17.42 -10.14
N ILE A 368 12.12 16.27 -10.75
CA ILE A 368 10.77 15.74 -10.84
C ILE A 368 10.22 15.44 -9.45
N GLY A 369 10.93 14.65 -8.64
CA GLY A 369 10.52 14.33 -7.27
C GLY A 369 10.33 15.56 -6.38
N ALA A 370 11.10 16.61 -6.65
CA ALA A 370 11.04 17.93 -6.05
C ALA A 370 9.74 18.66 -6.26
N SER A 371 9.20 18.49 -7.43
CA SER A 371 8.02 19.20 -7.90
C SER A 371 6.75 18.37 -7.75
N GLU A 372 6.89 17.08 -7.43
CA GLU A 372 5.76 16.18 -7.24
C GLU A 372 4.90 16.65 -6.06
N TYR A 373 3.69 17.03 -6.38
CA TYR A 373 2.69 17.47 -5.41
C TYR A 373 1.45 16.59 -5.54
N VAL A 374 1.21 15.78 -4.53
CA VAL A 374 -0.02 14.98 -4.44
C VAL A 374 -1.12 15.86 -3.88
N SER A 375 -2.25 15.94 -4.58
CA SER A 375 -3.42 16.69 -4.11
C SER A 375 -3.93 16.11 -2.79
N PRO A 376 -4.05 16.91 -1.71
CA PRO A 376 -4.60 16.44 -0.44
C PRO A 376 -6.04 15.94 -0.59
N GLN A 377 -6.83 16.56 -1.46
CA GLN A 377 -8.20 16.16 -1.73
C GLN A 377 -8.26 14.77 -2.39
N PHE A 378 -7.39 14.52 -3.36
CA PHE A 378 -7.24 13.20 -3.97
C PHE A 378 -6.80 12.17 -2.93
N ALA A 379 -5.77 12.47 -2.14
CA ALA A 379 -5.26 11.55 -1.11
C ALA A 379 -6.35 11.20 -0.08
N LEU A 380 -7.14 12.16 0.38
CA LEU A 380 -8.26 11.93 1.29
C LEU A 380 -9.36 11.09 0.64
N SER A 381 -9.77 11.42 -0.59
CA SER A 381 -10.81 10.66 -1.30
C SER A 381 -10.38 9.22 -1.57
N ALA A 382 -9.12 8.99 -1.93
CA ALA A 382 -8.55 7.66 -2.12
C ALA A 382 -8.53 6.86 -0.81
N LEU A 383 -8.15 7.50 0.30
CA LEU A 383 -8.15 6.89 1.63
C LEU A 383 -9.58 6.55 2.11
N GLU A 384 -10.53 7.46 1.97
CA GLU A 384 -11.93 7.23 2.34
C GLU A 384 -12.53 6.05 1.57
N ARG A 385 -12.26 5.98 0.27
CA ARG A 385 -12.69 4.87 -0.58
C ARG A 385 -12.05 3.56 -0.13
N PHE A 386 -10.74 3.55 0.09
CA PHE A 386 -10.02 2.39 0.60
C PHE A 386 -10.61 1.88 1.92
N ILE A 387 -10.88 2.77 2.88
CA ILE A 387 -11.50 2.41 4.17
C ILE A 387 -12.90 1.82 3.96
N ARG A 388 -13.70 2.40 3.06
CA ARG A 388 -15.04 1.91 2.73
C ARG A 388 -14.99 0.50 2.16
N ASP A 389 -14.11 0.28 1.19
CA ASP A 389 -13.97 -0.99 0.50
C ASP A 389 -13.41 -2.08 1.44
N GLN A 390 -12.47 -1.71 2.32
CA GLN A 390 -11.97 -2.60 3.37
C GLN A 390 -13.06 -3.00 4.37
N LYS A 391 -13.92 -2.07 4.77
CA LYS A 391 -15.07 -2.39 5.63
C LYS A 391 -16.07 -3.32 4.94
N ALA A 392 -16.33 -3.10 3.66
CA ALA A 392 -17.19 -3.97 2.87
C ALA A 392 -16.60 -5.37 2.73
N LEU A 393 -15.32 -5.48 2.42
CA LEU A 393 -14.60 -6.74 2.33
C LEU A 393 -14.61 -7.50 3.68
N ASN A 394 -14.30 -6.80 4.76
CA ASN A 394 -14.33 -7.40 6.10
C ASN A 394 -15.72 -7.94 6.48
N ARG A 395 -16.80 -7.21 6.13
CA ARG A 395 -18.18 -7.72 6.35
C ARG A 395 -18.42 -9.00 5.54
N MET A 396 -18.06 -8.99 4.25
CA MET A 396 -18.22 -10.16 3.39
C MET A 396 -17.43 -11.37 3.91
N VAL A 397 -16.18 -11.17 4.34
CA VAL A 397 -15.36 -12.24 4.95
C VAL A 397 -16.01 -12.76 6.24
N GLN A 398 -16.53 -11.88 7.10
CA GLN A 398 -17.20 -12.31 8.32
C GLN A 398 -18.51 -13.06 8.02
N GLU A 399 -19.27 -12.66 7.01
CA GLU A 399 -20.45 -13.38 6.55
C GLU A 399 -20.08 -14.76 6.03
N MET A 400 -19.07 -14.87 5.17
CA MET A 400 -18.58 -16.17 4.68
C MET A 400 -18.10 -17.08 5.82
N LEU A 401 -17.38 -16.56 6.81
CA LEU A 401 -16.92 -17.33 7.97
C LEU A 401 -18.09 -17.79 8.84
N ARG A 402 -19.15 -16.99 8.95
CA ARG A 402 -20.37 -17.38 9.64
C ARG A 402 -21.08 -18.49 8.90
N GLU A 403 -21.31 -18.32 7.60
CA GLU A 403 -21.94 -19.32 6.76
C GLU A 403 -21.17 -20.65 6.76
N HIS A 404 -19.84 -20.59 6.68
CA HIS A 404 -18.98 -21.77 6.75
C HIS A 404 -19.08 -22.49 8.11
N ARG A 405 -19.11 -21.75 9.22
CA ARG A 405 -19.33 -22.33 10.55
C ARG A 405 -20.71 -22.97 10.67
N GLU A 406 -21.75 -22.29 10.21
CA GLU A 406 -23.12 -22.82 10.19
C GLU A 406 -23.20 -24.08 9.34
N PHE A 407 -22.57 -24.09 8.16
CA PHE A 407 -22.49 -25.27 7.30
C PHE A 407 -21.78 -26.42 8.00
N ASN A 408 -20.59 -26.21 8.56
CA ASN A 408 -19.86 -27.27 9.27
C ASN A 408 -20.63 -27.81 10.46
N THR A 409 -21.33 -26.97 11.20
CA THR A 409 -22.15 -27.38 12.33
C THR A 409 -23.32 -28.23 11.87
N ARG A 410 -24.02 -27.83 10.78
CA ARG A 410 -25.10 -28.61 10.17
C ARG A 410 -24.61 -29.98 9.70
N MET A 411 -23.47 -30.01 8.99
CA MET A 411 -22.86 -31.26 8.53
C MET A 411 -22.46 -32.17 9.69
N ALA A 412 -21.81 -31.65 10.71
CA ALA A 412 -21.44 -32.43 11.89
C ALA A 412 -22.69 -33.00 12.61
N THR A 413 -23.75 -32.19 12.70
CA THR A 413 -25.02 -32.63 13.29
C THR A 413 -25.69 -33.72 12.42
N ALA A 414 -25.72 -33.54 11.10
CA ALA A 414 -26.26 -34.54 10.19
C ALA A 414 -25.51 -35.87 10.29
N TRP A 415 -24.18 -35.85 10.31
CA TRP A 415 -23.36 -37.03 10.53
C TRP A 415 -23.60 -37.68 11.87
N THR A 416 -23.67 -36.90 12.96
CA THR A 416 -23.98 -37.44 14.29
C THR A 416 -25.35 -38.09 14.34
N ASN A 417 -26.35 -37.46 13.74
CA ASN A 417 -27.71 -38.02 13.68
C ASN A 417 -27.77 -39.27 12.81
N LEU A 418 -27.08 -39.25 11.66
CA LEU A 418 -27.00 -40.44 10.79
C LEU A 418 -26.35 -41.63 11.52
N LEU A 419 -25.22 -41.39 12.20
CA LEU A 419 -24.50 -42.47 12.93
C LEU A 419 -25.23 -42.93 14.18
N SER A 420 -26.02 -42.08 14.83
CA SER A 420 -26.80 -42.39 16.01
C SER A 420 -28.24 -42.82 15.72
N ASP A 421 -28.59 -42.98 14.45
CA ASP A 421 -29.93 -43.29 13.98
C ASP A 421 -31.00 -42.33 14.53
N GLN A 422 -30.69 -41.03 14.47
CA GLN A 422 -31.54 -39.95 14.96
C GLN A 422 -31.86 -38.94 13.84
N THR A 423 -32.95 -38.20 14.05
CA THR A 423 -33.35 -37.10 13.17
C THR A 423 -34.01 -36.00 13.96
N TYR A 424 -33.99 -34.79 13.43
CA TYR A 424 -34.81 -33.69 13.92
C TYR A 424 -36.10 -33.59 13.14
N VAL A 425 -37.20 -33.32 13.84
CA VAL A 425 -38.50 -33.02 13.23
C VAL A 425 -39.04 -31.73 13.78
N LYS A 426 -39.67 -30.93 12.93
CA LYS A 426 -40.25 -29.63 13.29
C LYS A 426 -41.73 -29.59 12.97
N ASP A 427 -42.50 -29.12 13.94
CA ASP A 427 -43.90 -28.82 13.75
C ASP A 427 -44.07 -27.49 13.02
N PRO A 428 -44.61 -27.43 11.82
CA PRO A 428 -44.73 -26.21 11.04
C PRO A 428 -45.70 -25.15 11.63
N GLN A 429 -46.57 -25.54 12.57
CA GLN A 429 -47.52 -24.63 13.20
C GLN A 429 -46.99 -24.03 14.51
N THR A 430 -46.36 -24.87 15.36
CA THR A 430 -45.86 -24.40 16.66
C THR A 430 -44.40 -24.00 16.64
N ASN A 431 -43.65 -24.32 15.56
CA ASN A 431 -42.23 -24.20 15.43
C ASN A 431 -41.39 -25.00 16.46
N GLU A 432 -42.03 -25.89 17.21
CA GLU A 432 -41.32 -26.78 18.15
C GLU A 432 -40.49 -27.80 17.37
N ILE A 433 -39.30 -28.09 17.90
CA ILE A 433 -38.32 -29.00 17.28
C ILE A 433 -38.09 -30.15 18.25
N PHE A 434 -38.16 -31.36 17.74
CA PHE A 434 -37.97 -32.61 18.49
C PHE A 434 -36.80 -33.38 17.86
N ARG A 435 -36.06 -34.10 18.72
CA ARG A 435 -35.02 -35.06 18.29
C ARG A 435 -35.53 -36.45 18.53
N LEU A 436 -35.63 -37.24 17.47
CA LEU A 436 -36.24 -38.55 17.49
C LEU A 436 -35.24 -39.63 17.07
N HIS A 437 -35.36 -40.85 17.64
CA HIS A 437 -34.65 -42.05 17.16
C HIS A 437 -35.38 -42.70 16.00
N LYS A 438 -34.63 -43.11 14.98
CA LYS A 438 -35.17 -43.76 13.77
C LYS A 438 -35.35 -45.29 13.88
N ASN A 439 -34.90 -45.95 14.95
CA ASN A 439 -34.82 -47.43 15.10
C ASN A 439 -36.06 -48.23 14.67
N SER A 440 -37.19 -47.61 14.46
CA SER A 440 -38.44 -48.27 14.09
C SER A 440 -39.06 -47.73 12.79
N TRP A 441 -38.43 -46.78 12.12
CA TRP A 441 -39.11 -45.96 11.12
C TRP A 441 -38.28 -45.78 9.83
N GLU A 442 -37.74 -46.86 9.29
CA GLU A 442 -36.80 -46.79 8.14
C GLU A 442 -37.33 -46.06 6.89
N THR A 443 -38.64 -45.93 6.77
CA THR A 443 -39.25 -45.20 5.64
C THR A 443 -40.60 -44.61 6.05
N GLY A 444 -40.80 -43.30 5.95
CA GLY A 444 -42.09 -42.67 6.16
C GLY A 444 -41.99 -41.28 6.83
N ASN A 445 -43.12 -40.61 6.88
CA ASN A 445 -43.23 -39.27 7.47
C ASN A 445 -43.58 -39.34 8.96
N PHE A 446 -43.26 -38.27 9.66
CA PHE A 446 -43.63 -38.08 11.07
C PHE A 446 -44.89 -37.23 11.17
N TRP A 447 -45.76 -37.61 12.12
CA TRP A 447 -47.04 -36.92 12.35
C TRP A 447 -47.23 -36.67 13.85
N ARG A 448 -47.74 -35.50 14.22
CA ARG A 448 -47.96 -35.07 15.60
C ARG A 448 -49.44 -35.01 15.90
N GLU A 449 -49.80 -35.51 17.05
CA GLU A 449 -51.16 -35.49 17.56
C GLU A 449 -51.65 -34.05 17.79
N PRO A 450 -52.95 -33.72 17.39
CA PRO A 450 -53.37 -32.32 17.34
C PRO A 450 -53.81 -31.72 18.68
N ILE A 451 -54.21 -32.50 19.68
CA ILE A 451 -54.85 -32.02 20.91
C ILE A 451 -53.81 -31.70 21.99
N PHE A 452 -53.02 -32.68 22.38
CA PHE A 452 -52.01 -32.52 23.42
C PHE A 452 -50.57 -32.33 22.86
N GLY A 453 -50.35 -32.75 21.64
CA GLY A 453 -49.07 -32.58 20.95
C GLY A 453 -47.95 -33.46 21.51
N ASP A 454 -48.21 -34.38 22.43
CA ASP A 454 -47.19 -35.18 23.11
C ASP A 454 -46.87 -36.50 22.38
N VAL A 455 -47.67 -36.87 21.39
CA VAL A 455 -47.48 -38.09 20.61
C VAL A 455 -47.01 -37.75 19.21
N ILE A 456 -45.89 -38.36 18.84
CA ILE A 456 -45.34 -38.29 17.47
C ILE A 456 -45.32 -39.69 16.90
N LEU A 457 -46.03 -39.90 15.81
CA LEU A 457 -46.06 -41.16 15.06
C LEU A 457 -45.13 -41.04 13.84
N GLY A 458 -44.16 -41.94 13.71
CA GLY A 458 -43.25 -42.03 12.57
C GLY A 458 -43.53 -43.22 11.67
N GLY A 459 -42.84 -43.27 10.52
CA GLY A 459 -42.94 -44.37 9.59
C GLY A 459 -44.23 -44.41 8.74
N VAL A 460 -44.93 -43.29 8.69
CA VAL A 460 -46.19 -43.18 7.89
C VAL A 460 -45.82 -43.01 6.41
N ARG A 461 -46.17 -44.00 5.59
CA ARG A 461 -45.92 -43.97 4.14
C ARG A 461 -46.85 -42.98 3.44
N GLU A 462 -46.26 -42.19 2.56
CA GLU A 462 -47.02 -41.25 1.74
C GLU A 462 -48.03 -41.98 0.83
N GLY A 463 -49.27 -41.47 0.74
CA GLY A 463 -50.37 -42.08 0.01
C GLY A 463 -51.02 -43.31 0.71
N SER A 464 -50.61 -43.65 1.95
CA SER A 464 -51.19 -44.75 2.68
C SER A 464 -52.57 -44.37 3.29
N LYS A 465 -53.42 -45.43 3.51
CA LYS A 465 -54.67 -45.22 4.25
C LYS A 465 -54.48 -44.67 5.66
N LEU A 466 -53.32 -44.92 6.30
CA LEU A 466 -52.95 -44.36 7.60
C LEU A 466 -52.71 -42.87 7.49
N GLU A 467 -52.02 -42.40 6.46
CA GLU A 467 -51.83 -40.97 6.24
C GLU A 467 -53.16 -40.23 6.04
N GLU A 468 -54.05 -40.82 5.24
CA GLU A 468 -55.39 -40.26 5.00
C GLU A 468 -56.20 -40.13 6.30
N LEU A 469 -56.17 -41.19 7.13
CA LEU A 469 -56.82 -41.20 8.42
C LEU A 469 -56.25 -40.14 9.38
N LEU A 470 -54.94 -40.03 9.47
CA LEU A 470 -54.27 -39.03 10.31
C LEU A 470 -54.63 -37.59 9.89
N ARG A 471 -54.72 -37.34 8.58
CA ARG A 471 -55.20 -36.04 8.07
C ARG A 471 -56.63 -35.77 8.43
N MET A 472 -57.51 -36.78 8.34
CA MET A 472 -58.93 -36.62 8.72
C MET A 472 -59.09 -36.35 10.21
N GLU A 473 -58.24 -36.91 11.07
CA GLU A 473 -58.22 -36.71 12.51
C GLU A 473 -57.47 -35.43 12.94
N GLY A 474 -56.96 -34.64 11.96
CA GLY A 474 -56.31 -33.39 12.23
C GLY A 474 -54.85 -33.49 12.68
N TRP A 475 -54.23 -34.66 12.57
CA TRP A 475 -52.80 -34.79 12.85
C TRP A 475 -51.97 -33.94 11.92
N ARG A 476 -50.83 -33.43 12.44
CA ARG A 476 -49.94 -32.50 11.71
C ARG A 476 -48.72 -33.23 11.24
N ARG A 477 -48.44 -33.13 9.94
CA ARG A 477 -47.20 -33.64 9.36
C ARG A 477 -46.05 -32.79 9.78
N LEU A 478 -44.99 -33.40 10.33
CA LEU A 478 -43.75 -32.73 10.72
C LEU A 478 -42.77 -32.70 9.56
N THR A 479 -41.92 -31.64 9.54
CA THR A 479 -40.81 -31.54 8.59
C THR A 479 -39.59 -32.19 9.20
N GLU A 480 -38.94 -33.12 8.47
CA GLU A 480 -37.75 -33.83 8.90
C GLU A 480 -36.47 -33.14 8.39
N SER A 481 -35.40 -33.11 9.21
CA SER A 481 -34.07 -32.67 8.83
C SER A 481 -32.99 -33.39 9.64
N LEU A 482 -32.05 -34.02 8.95
CA LEU A 482 -30.85 -34.59 9.60
C LEU A 482 -29.88 -33.53 10.13
N GLU A 483 -29.85 -32.43 9.47
CA GLU A 483 -28.95 -31.30 9.84
C GLU A 483 -29.48 -30.46 10.99
N GLY A 484 -30.78 -30.53 11.27
CA GLY A 484 -31.50 -29.64 12.16
C GLY A 484 -32.14 -28.45 11.43
N PHE A 485 -32.61 -27.50 12.16
CA PHE A 485 -33.33 -26.34 11.64
C PHE A 485 -32.60 -25.04 11.99
N PRO A 486 -32.71 -23.96 11.17
CA PRO A 486 -31.99 -22.70 11.38
C PRO A 486 -32.17 -22.08 12.76
N GLU A 487 -33.30 -22.28 13.41
CA GLU A 487 -33.60 -21.79 14.75
C GLU A 487 -32.73 -22.42 15.86
N MET A 488 -32.15 -23.58 15.60
CA MET A 488 -31.30 -24.31 16.54
C MET A 488 -29.87 -23.71 16.60
N TRP A 489 -29.51 -22.91 15.64
CA TRP A 489 -28.15 -22.38 15.44
C TRP A 489 -28.05 -20.87 15.72
N LYS A 490 -29.10 -20.27 16.23
CA LYS A 490 -29.14 -18.82 16.58
C LYS A 490 -28.50 -18.52 17.90
#